data_9fa3477d207c200e981c9490f97f8c71
#
_entry.id   9fa3477d207c200e981c9490f97f8c71
#
_cell.length_a   1.000
_cell.length_b   1.000
_cell.length_c   1.000
_cell.angle_alpha   90.00
_cell.angle_beta   90.00
_cell.angle_gamma   90.00
#
_symmetry.space_group_name_H-M   'P 1'
#
loop_
_entity.id
_entity.type
_entity.pdbx_description
1 polymer ?
#
loop_
_entity_poly.entity_id
_entity_poly.type
_entity_poly.pdbx_seq_one_letter_code
_entity_poly.pdbx_strand_id
1 'polypeptide(L)'
;MSRDDYCYLTTLGRVTGNDHEIEIWYARDGDTLYLLAGAGDASDWVRNLKAEPAVRVRIDGVTFAATGRVVTDPAEDRLARILVFEKYQPRNQGELVTWRGRALPVALDLSLP
;
A
#
# COMPACT_ATOMS: atom_id res chain seq x y z
N MET A 1 -12.05 -3.09 17.62
CA MET A 1 -11.16 -2.64 16.55
C MET A 1 -11.36 -3.51 15.32
N SER A 2 -11.39 -2.89 14.16
CA SER A 2 -11.57 -3.62 12.93
C SER A 2 -10.30 -4.39 12.57
N ARG A 3 -10.47 -5.65 12.09
CA ARG A 3 -9.34 -6.46 11.65
C ARG A 3 -8.81 -6.02 10.29
N ASP A 4 -9.52 -5.15 9.59
CA ASP A 4 -9.11 -4.64 8.28
C ASP A 4 -8.41 -3.27 8.37
N ASP A 5 -7.91 -2.89 9.55
CA ASP A 5 -7.13 -1.67 9.70
C ASP A 5 -5.79 -1.74 8.96
N TYR A 6 -5.24 -2.94 8.83
CA TYR A 6 -3.95 -3.17 8.20
C TYR A 6 -4.06 -4.28 7.19
N CYS A 7 -3.22 -4.21 6.17
CA CYS A 7 -2.98 -5.36 5.31
C CYS A 7 -1.55 -5.84 5.51
N TYR A 8 -1.30 -7.07 5.08
CA TYR A 8 0.03 -7.67 5.13
C TYR A 8 0.48 -7.89 3.70
N LEU A 9 1.45 -7.10 3.27
CA LEU A 9 1.94 -7.11 1.90
C LEU A 9 3.20 -7.95 1.82
N THR A 10 3.21 -8.94 0.94
CA THR A 10 4.38 -9.76 0.68
C THR A 10 4.97 -9.41 -0.67
N THR A 11 6.22 -8.94 -0.68
CA THR A 11 6.98 -8.66 -1.89
C THR A 11 8.13 -9.64 -1.99
N LEU A 12 8.61 -9.88 -3.22
CA LEU A 12 9.79 -10.70 -3.44
C LEU A 12 11.04 -9.84 -3.28
N GLY A 13 11.95 -10.25 -2.41
CA GLY A 13 13.19 -9.51 -2.17
C GLY A 13 14.05 -9.48 -3.41
N ARG A 14 14.35 -8.28 -3.91
CA ARG A 14 15.10 -8.09 -5.15
C ARG A 14 16.58 -8.51 -5.02
N VAL A 15 17.07 -8.59 -3.78
CA VAL A 15 18.47 -8.96 -3.53
C VAL A 15 18.58 -10.44 -3.15
N THR A 16 17.73 -10.90 -2.23
CA THR A 16 17.83 -12.25 -1.69
C THR A 16 16.95 -13.26 -2.39
N GLY A 17 15.88 -12.82 -3.08
CA GLY A 17 14.89 -13.71 -3.65
C GLY A 17 13.91 -14.29 -2.64
N ASN A 18 13.99 -13.87 -1.38
CA ASN A 18 13.10 -14.33 -0.34
C ASN A 18 11.87 -13.45 -0.22
N ASP A 19 10.77 -14.01 0.25
CA ASP A 19 9.56 -13.24 0.52
C ASP A 19 9.78 -12.32 1.72
N HIS A 20 9.27 -11.08 1.59
CA HIS A 20 9.29 -10.10 2.67
C HIS A 20 7.88 -9.63 2.93
N GLU A 21 7.40 -9.80 4.16
CA GLU A 21 6.06 -9.36 4.54
C GLU A 21 6.14 -8.14 5.44
N ILE A 22 5.29 -7.15 5.16
CA ILE A 22 5.15 -5.97 6.02
C ILE A 22 3.69 -5.79 6.40
N GLU A 23 3.45 -5.15 7.54
CA GLU A 23 2.13 -4.70 7.96
C GLU A 23 2.02 -3.22 7.62
N ILE A 24 0.97 -2.83 6.91
CA ILE A 24 0.86 -1.46 6.44
C ILE A 24 -0.61 -1.04 6.35
N TRP A 25 -0.86 0.26 6.53
CA TRP A 25 -2.18 0.86 6.34
C TRP A 25 -2.57 0.83 4.88
N TYR A 26 -3.84 0.68 4.61
CA TYR A 26 -4.37 0.66 3.25
C TYR A 26 -5.77 1.25 3.20
N ALA A 27 -6.18 1.66 2.00
CA ALA A 27 -7.57 1.99 1.70
C ALA A 27 -7.95 1.28 0.41
N ARG A 28 -9.20 0.86 0.31
CA ARG A 28 -9.66 0.09 -0.84
C ARG A 28 -10.65 0.91 -1.67
N ASP A 29 -10.50 0.84 -2.98
CA ASP A 29 -11.44 1.40 -3.93
C ASP A 29 -11.67 0.34 -5.00
N GLY A 30 -12.82 -0.35 -4.93
CA GLY A 30 -13.11 -1.46 -5.85
C GLY A 30 -12.09 -2.58 -5.68
N ASP A 31 -11.38 -2.89 -6.75
CA ASP A 31 -10.39 -3.96 -6.76
C ASP A 31 -8.96 -3.42 -6.62
N THR A 32 -8.81 -2.18 -6.21
CA THR A 32 -7.51 -1.56 -6.03
C THR A 32 -7.31 -1.18 -4.56
N LEU A 33 -6.17 -1.54 -4.00
CA LEU A 33 -5.75 -1.09 -2.67
C LEU A 33 -4.74 0.02 -2.83
N TYR A 34 -4.88 1.06 -2.02
CA TYR A 34 -3.93 2.19 -2.01
C TYR A 34 -3.14 2.19 -0.72
N LEU A 35 -1.84 2.35 -0.85
CA LEU A 35 -0.89 2.41 0.24
C LEU A 35 -0.09 3.70 0.12
N LEU A 36 0.38 4.23 1.23
CA LEU A 36 1.28 5.39 1.22
C LEU A 36 2.60 4.99 1.87
N ALA A 37 3.69 5.10 1.11
CA ALA A 37 5.02 4.75 1.58
C ALA A 37 5.66 5.98 2.21
N GLY A 38 5.82 5.98 3.54
CA GLY A 38 6.36 7.13 4.26
C GLY A 38 7.78 7.47 3.86
N ALA A 39 8.61 6.46 3.56
CA ALA A 39 9.98 6.68 3.12
C ALA A 39 10.11 6.75 1.60
N GLY A 40 8.99 6.72 0.86
CA GLY A 40 8.99 6.83 -0.59
C GLY A 40 9.81 5.75 -1.26
N ASP A 41 10.60 6.16 -2.26
CA ASP A 41 11.45 5.23 -3.00
C ASP A 41 12.58 4.64 -2.16
N ALA A 42 12.82 5.17 -0.95
CA ALA A 42 13.81 4.60 -0.05
C ALA A 42 13.31 3.34 0.66
N SER A 43 12.01 3.08 0.61
CA SER A 43 11.43 1.88 1.24
C SER A 43 11.84 0.62 0.48
N ASP A 44 12.30 -0.39 1.21
CA ASP A 44 12.68 -1.65 0.57
C ASP A 44 11.51 -2.32 -0.14
N TRP A 45 10.32 -2.27 0.47
CA TRP A 45 9.16 -2.92 -0.14
C TRP A 45 8.74 -2.22 -1.44
N VAL A 46 8.93 -0.91 -1.54
CA VAL A 46 8.65 -0.19 -2.78
C VAL A 46 9.64 -0.61 -3.86
N ARG A 47 10.93 -0.69 -3.51
CA ARG A 47 11.95 -1.13 -4.44
C ARG A 47 11.73 -2.57 -4.90
N ASN A 48 11.34 -3.45 -3.98
CA ASN A 48 11.02 -4.84 -4.31
C ASN A 48 9.83 -4.91 -5.26
N LEU A 49 8.80 -4.13 -4.99
CA LEU A 49 7.59 -4.10 -5.80
C LEU A 49 7.87 -3.57 -7.21
N LYS A 50 8.75 -2.57 -7.33
CA LYS A 50 9.12 -2.04 -8.65
C LYS A 50 9.92 -3.06 -9.44
N ALA A 51 10.76 -3.86 -8.78
CA ALA A 51 11.55 -4.90 -9.43
C ALA A 51 10.70 -6.10 -9.81
N GLU A 52 9.75 -6.49 -8.95
CA GLU A 52 8.84 -7.61 -9.21
C GLU A 52 7.43 -7.18 -8.78
N PRO A 53 6.59 -6.75 -9.74
CA PRO A 53 5.25 -6.24 -9.42
C PRO A 53 4.26 -7.30 -8.94
N ALA A 54 4.51 -8.58 -9.17
CA ALA A 54 3.64 -9.64 -8.67
C ALA A 54 3.81 -9.76 -7.16
N VAL A 55 2.75 -9.46 -6.42
CA VAL A 55 2.78 -9.44 -4.96
C VAL A 55 1.59 -10.22 -4.41
N ARG A 56 1.60 -10.44 -3.10
CA ARG A 56 0.45 -11.01 -2.38
C ARG A 56 0.07 -10.05 -1.27
N VAL A 57 -1.23 -9.93 -1.02
CA VAL A 57 -1.72 -9.10 0.07
C VAL A 57 -2.77 -9.87 0.85
N ARG A 58 -2.66 -9.86 2.17
CA ARG A 58 -3.62 -10.53 3.06
C ARG A 58 -4.40 -9.47 3.80
N ILE A 59 -5.72 -9.59 3.73
CA ILE A 59 -6.65 -8.70 4.41
C ILE A 59 -7.64 -9.58 5.16
N ASP A 60 -7.74 -9.38 6.47
CA ASP A 60 -8.71 -10.09 7.31
C ASP A 60 -8.65 -11.61 7.09
N GLY A 61 -7.45 -12.14 6.99
CA GLY A 61 -7.23 -13.58 6.84
C GLY A 61 -7.35 -14.11 5.42
N VAL A 62 -7.69 -13.27 4.44
CA VAL A 62 -7.84 -13.70 3.04
C VAL A 62 -6.67 -13.15 2.24
N THR A 63 -6.01 -14.04 1.49
CA THR A 63 -4.85 -13.68 0.67
C THR A 63 -5.26 -13.52 -0.79
N PHE A 64 -4.86 -12.40 -1.38
CA PHE A 64 -5.11 -12.09 -2.77
C PHE A 64 -3.78 -11.95 -3.51
N ALA A 65 -3.74 -12.45 -4.75
CA ALA A 65 -2.67 -12.08 -5.66
C ALA A 65 -2.97 -10.67 -6.18
N ALA A 66 -1.92 -9.88 -6.41
CA ALA A 66 -2.09 -8.51 -6.88
C ALA A 66 -0.89 -8.09 -7.72
N THR A 67 -1.07 -7.03 -8.50
CA THR A 67 0.01 -6.39 -9.24
C THR A 67 0.24 -5.01 -8.63
N GLY A 68 1.47 -4.75 -8.17
CA GLY A 68 1.83 -3.48 -7.54
C GLY A 68 2.36 -2.49 -8.56
N ARG A 69 2.06 -1.21 -8.31
CA ARG A 69 2.60 -0.12 -9.14
C ARG A 69 2.66 1.16 -8.32
N VAL A 70 3.66 1.99 -8.62
CA VAL A 70 3.71 3.34 -8.07
C VAL A 70 2.69 4.18 -8.83
N VAL A 71 1.89 4.94 -8.10
CA VAL A 71 0.87 5.78 -8.72
C VAL A 71 1.53 7.00 -9.35
N THR A 72 1.28 7.22 -10.65
CA THR A 72 1.86 8.34 -11.40
C THR A 72 0.81 9.32 -11.91
N ASP A 73 -0.45 8.86 -12.05
CA ASP A 73 -1.53 9.72 -12.50
C ASP A 73 -1.92 10.71 -11.40
N PRO A 74 -1.95 12.02 -11.67
CA PRO A 74 -2.25 13.03 -10.63
C PRO A 74 -3.62 12.85 -9.97
N ALA A 75 -4.62 12.43 -10.72
CA ALA A 75 -5.97 12.23 -10.16
C ALA A 75 -5.97 11.02 -9.24
N GLU A 76 -5.32 9.93 -9.64
CA GLU A 76 -5.23 8.73 -8.81
C GLU A 76 -4.37 8.98 -7.57
N ASP A 77 -3.29 9.74 -7.72
CA ASP A 77 -2.44 10.16 -6.59
C ASP A 77 -3.29 10.86 -5.53
N ARG A 78 -4.09 11.82 -5.96
CA ARG A 78 -4.96 12.58 -5.06
C ARG A 78 -5.99 11.66 -4.39
N LEU A 79 -6.58 10.76 -5.16
CA LEU A 79 -7.56 9.82 -4.63
C LEU A 79 -6.93 8.92 -3.55
N ALA A 80 -5.75 8.37 -3.83
CA ALA A 80 -5.07 7.49 -2.89
C ALA A 80 -4.81 8.21 -1.55
N ARG A 81 -4.32 9.43 -1.61
CA ARG A 81 -4.02 10.21 -0.40
C ARG A 81 -5.28 10.52 0.40
N ILE A 82 -6.36 10.88 -0.28
CA ILE A 82 -7.63 11.20 0.37
C ILE A 82 -8.19 9.96 1.06
N LEU A 83 -8.23 8.83 0.35
CA LEU A 83 -8.82 7.62 0.90
C LEU A 83 -8.08 7.11 2.12
N VAL A 84 -6.75 7.07 2.06
CA VAL A 84 -5.96 6.60 3.19
C VAL A 84 -6.06 7.60 4.35
N PHE A 85 -5.97 8.89 4.06
CA PHE A 85 -6.05 9.92 5.09
C PHE A 85 -7.40 9.87 5.82
N GLU A 86 -8.50 9.78 5.08
CA GLU A 86 -9.83 9.79 5.70
C GLU A 86 -10.07 8.55 6.55
N LYS A 87 -9.52 7.41 6.15
CA LYS A 87 -9.68 6.18 6.91
C LYS A 87 -9.00 6.25 8.28
N TYR A 88 -7.83 6.90 8.36
CA TYR A 88 -7.00 6.85 9.57
C TYR A 88 -6.92 8.18 10.34
N GLN A 89 -7.37 9.27 9.75
CA GLN A 89 -7.26 10.60 10.35
C GLN A 89 -7.87 10.69 11.76
N PRO A 90 -9.03 10.10 12.04
CA PRO A 90 -9.59 10.21 13.39
C PRO A 90 -8.70 9.63 14.49
N ARG A 91 -7.74 8.79 14.14
CA ARG A 91 -6.85 8.13 15.10
C ARG A 91 -5.51 8.84 15.26
N ASN A 92 -5.10 9.59 14.24
CA ASN A 92 -3.74 10.11 14.15
C ASN A 92 -3.76 11.57 13.70
N GLN A 93 -4.48 12.39 14.43
CA GLN A 93 -4.63 13.81 14.08
C GLN A 93 -3.28 14.51 14.13
N GLY A 94 -3.06 15.40 13.18
CA GLY A 94 -1.87 16.23 13.13
C GLY A 94 -0.73 15.59 12.34
N GLU A 95 -0.28 14.43 12.76
CA GLU A 95 0.84 13.76 12.09
C GLU A 95 0.50 13.31 10.68
N LEU A 96 -0.73 12.82 10.47
CA LEU A 96 -1.16 12.34 9.16
C LEU A 96 -1.19 13.42 8.10
N VAL A 97 -1.40 14.67 8.48
CA VAL A 97 -1.40 15.76 7.51
C VAL A 97 -0.04 15.87 6.81
N THR A 98 1.05 15.86 7.59
CA THR A 98 2.39 15.91 7.03
C THR A 98 2.73 14.65 6.25
N TRP A 99 2.43 13.49 6.82
CA TRP A 99 2.69 12.20 6.20
C TRP A 99 1.97 12.07 4.85
N ARG A 100 0.69 12.48 4.79
CA ARG A 100 -0.10 12.41 3.55
C ARG A 100 0.55 13.20 2.42
N GLY A 101 1.14 14.35 2.72
CA GLY A 101 1.74 15.20 1.69
C GLY A 101 3.10 14.71 1.22
N ARG A 102 3.77 13.85 2.00
CA ARG A 102 5.15 13.44 1.73
C ARG A 102 5.28 11.99 1.28
N ALA A 103 4.33 11.14 1.64
CA ALA A 103 4.40 9.74 1.33
C ALA A 103 4.14 9.48 -0.15
N LEU A 104 4.74 8.39 -0.66
CA LEU A 104 4.58 7.98 -2.06
C LEU A 104 3.38 7.05 -2.17
N PRO A 105 2.40 7.35 -3.04
CA PRO A 105 1.26 6.44 -3.20
C PRO A 105 1.61 5.24 -4.07
N VAL A 106 1.15 4.08 -3.63
CA VAL A 106 1.34 2.81 -4.32
C VAL A 106 -0.03 2.15 -4.46
N ALA A 107 -0.30 1.57 -5.61
CA ALA A 107 -1.55 0.86 -5.86
C ALA A 107 -1.28 -0.63 -6.03
N LEU A 108 -2.16 -1.44 -5.46
CA LEU A 108 -2.16 -2.89 -5.65
C LEU A 108 -3.46 -3.24 -6.35
N ASP A 109 -3.35 -3.65 -7.63
CA ASP A 109 -4.51 -4.07 -8.40
C ASP A 109 -4.76 -5.54 -8.13
N LEU A 110 -5.86 -5.86 -7.44
CA LEU A 110 -6.16 -7.22 -7.04
C LEU A 110 -6.51 -8.08 -8.24
N SER A 111 -5.94 -9.29 -8.28
CA SER A 111 -6.29 -10.28 -9.30
C SER A 111 -7.46 -11.10 -8.74
N LEU A 112 -8.67 -10.79 -9.17
CA LEU A 112 -9.86 -11.48 -8.71
C LEU A 112 -10.29 -12.51 -9.76
N PRO A 113 -10.85 -13.66 -9.30
CA PRO A 113 -11.34 -14.67 -10.22
C PRO A 113 -12.53 -14.20 -11.04
#